data_8294620c108595500a650ddbc42287e8
#
_entry.id   8294620c108595500a650ddbc42287e8
#
_cell.length_a   1.000
_cell.length_b   1.000
_cell.length_c   1.000
_cell.angle_alpha   90.00
_cell.angle_beta   90.00
_cell.angle_gamma   90.00
#
_symmetry.space_group_name_H-M   'P 1'
#
loop_
_entity.id
_entity.type
_entity.pdbx_description
1 polymer ?
#
loop_
_entity_poly.entity_id
_entity_poly.type
_entity_poly.pdbx_seq_one_letter_code
_entity_poly.pdbx_strand_id
1 'polypeptide(L)'
;MDVDLGQLRTLVAVIDEGSLESAARRLHVTPSAVSQRLRALEVATGRVLVQRGRPATVTAAGEPVLRLARQVGLLVDDTSRNLDAASPDRPPVVPIAVNADSLATWVLPALAPLAGELRFDLHSSDQTHTSALLRAGTVMGAVTSDAEPVAGCRVTPLGRMSYLPCAAPGFVDRWFPDGPDAAALQRAPVVVFDRRDDLQHAYLRRHLAAADPPLHYVPSSADFLTAVALGFGWGLLPELQLADRSSAPPGRRDGAVVPFDPAGAVDVLLYWQQWRLESGPLDRVARALVDAAHARLRR
;
A
#
# COMPACT_ATOMS: atom_id res chain seq x y z
N MET A 1 -8.76 29.66 -12.93
CA MET A 1 -9.47 28.40 -13.23
C MET A 1 -10.77 28.44 -12.42
N ASP A 2 -11.88 28.63 -13.08
CA ASP A 2 -13.21 28.61 -12.44
C ASP A 2 -13.75 27.18 -12.58
N VAL A 3 -13.89 26.45 -11.47
CA VAL A 3 -14.19 25.02 -11.46
C VAL A 3 -15.33 24.76 -10.48
N ASP A 4 -16.40 24.16 -10.99
CA ASP A 4 -17.56 23.80 -10.21
C ASP A 4 -17.41 22.45 -9.49
N LEU A 5 -17.95 22.35 -8.27
CA LEU A 5 -17.88 21.13 -7.45
C LEU A 5 -18.53 19.92 -8.12
N GLY A 6 -19.65 20.13 -8.86
CA GLY A 6 -20.31 19.07 -9.62
C GLY A 6 -19.46 18.55 -10.77
N GLN A 7 -18.65 19.40 -11.39
CA GLN A 7 -17.69 19.01 -12.41
C GLN A 7 -16.55 18.16 -11.81
N LEU A 8 -16.02 18.57 -10.67
CA LEU A 8 -14.98 17.81 -9.94
C LEU A 8 -15.50 16.42 -9.53
N ARG A 9 -16.69 16.35 -8.93
CA ARG A 9 -17.35 15.07 -8.58
C ARG A 9 -17.57 14.18 -9.80
N THR A 10 -17.88 14.80 -10.95
CA THR A 10 -18.06 14.05 -12.20
C THR A 10 -16.76 13.43 -12.68
N LEU A 11 -15.63 14.16 -12.64
CA LEU A 11 -14.32 13.62 -12.99
C LEU A 11 -13.96 12.41 -12.12
N VAL A 12 -14.10 12.54 -10.80
CA VAL A 12 -13.86 11.44 -9.85
C VAL A 12 -14.71 10.22 -10.19
N ALA A 13 -16.02 10.41 -10.37
CA ALA A 13 -16.93 9.31 -10.68
C ALA A 13 -16.60 8.61 -12.00
N VAL A 14 -16.20 9.34 -13.05
CA VAL A 14 -15.84 8.76 -14.35
C VAL A 14 -14.58 7.88 -14.24
N ILE A 15 -13.60 8.33 -13.49
CA ILE A 15 -12.34 7.57 -13.32
C ILE A 15 -12.57 6.35 -12.41
N ASP A 16 -13.27 6.51 -11.29
CA ASP A 16 -13.51 5.41 -10.34
C ASP A 16 -14.41 4.32 -10.95
N GLU A 17 -15.43 4.69 -11.72
CA GLU A 17 -16.37 3.76 -12.35
C GLU A 17 -15.89 3.25 -13.72
N GLY A 18 -14.86 3.83 -14.29
CA GLY A 18 -14.28 3.45 -15.57
C GLY A 18 -15.14 3.74 -16.80
N SER A 19 -16.34 4.34 -16.64
CA SER A 19 -17.20 4.74 -17.77
C SER A 19 -18.15 5.87 -17.42
N LEU A 20 -18.57 6.64 -18.46
CA LEU A 20 -19.55 7.71 -18.31
C LEU A 20 -20.93 7.19 -17.87
N GLU A 21 -21.33 6.01 -18.36
CA GLU A 21 -22.62 5.40 -18.04
C GLU A 21 -22.68 4.96 -16.56
N SER A 22 -21.62 4.35 -16.06
CA SER A 22 -21.52 3.94 -14.64
C SER A 22 -21.45 5.15 -13.72
N ALA A 23 -20.68 6.18 -14.10
CA ALA A 23 -20.61 7.45 -13.38
C ALA A 23 -21.98 8.14 -13.31
N ALA A 24 -22.76 8.11 -14.41
CA ALA A 24 -24.10 8.67 -14.45
C ALA A 24 -25.04 7.99 -13.45
N ARG A 25 -24.99 6.66 -13.36
CA ARG A 25 -25.75 5.89 -12.36
C ARG A 25 -25.35 6.26 -10.93
N ARG A 26 -24.03 6.30 -10.64
CA ARG A 26 -23.52 6.67 -9.31
C ARG A 26 -23.91 8.08 -8.88
N LEU A 27 -23.93 9.03 -9.84
CA LEU A 27 -24.26 10.43 -9.58
C LEU A 27 -25.77 10.75 -9.69
N HIS A 28 -26.61 9.77 -10.04
CA HIS A 28 -28.05 9.92 -10.27
C HIS A 28 -28.38 11.01 -11.32
N VAL A 29 -27.62 11.04 -12.42
CA VAL A 29 -27.78 11.96 -13.53
C VAL A 29 -27.80 11.21 -14.88
N THR A 30 -28.06 11.90 -15.99
CA THR A 30 -27.98 11.29 -17.32
C THR A 30 -26.54 11.20 -17.82
N PRO A 31 -26.19 10.23 -18.71
CA PRO A 31 -24.86 10.18 -19.32
C PRO A 31 -24.50 11.44 -20.11
N SER A 32 -25.49 12.13 -20.70
CA SER A 32 -25.26 13.41 -21.37
C SER A 32 -24.84 14.51 -20.39
N ALA A 33 -25.44 14.55 -19.18
CA ALA A 33 -25.05 15.51 -18.15
C ALA A 33 -23.63 15.25 -17.66
N VAL A 34 -23.22 13.98 -17.48
CA VAL A 34 -21.84 13.61 -17.16
C VAL A 34 -20.88 14.10 -18.24
N SER A 35 -21.21 13.84 -19.53
CA SER A 35 -20.38 14.27 -20.66
C SER A 35 -20.25 15.81 -20.74
N GLN A 36 -21.35 16.54 -20.50
CA GLN A 36 -21.36 18.01 -20.50
C GLN A 36 -20.52 18.59 -19.35
N ARG A 37 -20.65 18.06 -18.12
CA ARG A 37 -19.88 18.51 -16.95
C ARG A 37 -18.39 18.24 -17.13
N LEU A 38 -18.01 17.05 -17.65
CA LEU A 38 -16.62 16.73 -17.95
C LEU A 38 -16.05 17.65 -19.01
N ARG A 39 -16.78 17.89 -20.10
CA ARG A 39 -16.37 18.80 -21.16
C ARG A 39 -16.22 20.25 -20.66
N ALA A 40 -17.13 20.72 -19.80
CA ALA A 40 -17.04 22.06 -19.20
C ALA A 40 -15.76 22.18 -18.32
N LEU A 41 -15.41 21.13 -17.56
CA LEU A 41 -14.17 21.08 -16.79
C LEU A 41 -12.92 21.10 -17.69
N GLU A 42 -12.93 20.35 -18.80
CA GLU A 42 -11.84 20.34 -19.78
C GLU A 42 -11.67 21.72 -20.46
N VAL A 43 -12.76 22.40 -20.77
CA VAL A 43 -12.74 23.77 -21.28
C VAL A 43 -12.19 24.74 -20.24
N ALA A 44 -12.65 24.68 -18.98
CA ALA A 44 -12.19 25.54 -17.90
C ALA A 44 -10.70 25.36 -17.57
N THR A 45 -10.17 24.17 -17.79
CA THR A 45 -8.74 23.85 -17.60
C THR A 45 -7.88 24.01 -18.85
N GLY A 46 -8.51 24.12 -20.02
CA GLY A 46 -7.83 24.17 -21.33
C GLY A 46 -7.11 22.87 -21.69
N ARG A 47 -7.45 21.75 -21.06
CA ARG A 47 -6.78 20.44 -21.21
C ARG A 47 -7.78 19.30 -21.29
N VAL A 48 -7.45 18.26 -22.06
CA VAL A 48 -8.15 16.98 -22.01
C VAL A 48 -7.71 16.25 -20.74
N LEU A 49 -8.68 15.91 -19.87
CA LEU A 49 -8.42 15.33 -18.56
C LEU A 49 -8.64 13.82 -18.51
N VAL A 50 -9.50 13.30 -19.42
CA VAL A 50 -9.87 11.88 -19.46
C VAL A 50 -9.59 11.31 -20.83
N GLN A 51 -8.86 10.21 -20.85
CA GLN A 51 -8.72 9.36 -22.03
C GLN A 51 -9.91 8.42 -22.08
N ARG A 52 -10.73 8.58 -23.14
CA ARG A 52 -11.90 7.73 -23.35
C ARG A 52 -11.46 6.32 -23.77
N GLY A 53 -11.86 5.33 -22.98
CA GLY A 53 -11.56 3.91 -23.18
C GLY A 53 -12.45 3.04 -22.30
N ARG A 54 -12.21 1.75 -22.27
CA ARG A 54 -12.82 0.82 -21.31
C ARG A 54 -11.70 0.02 -20.64
N PRO A 55 -11.31 0.44 -19.42
CA PRO A 55 -11.86 1.54 -18.61
C PRO A 55 -11.42 2.94 -19.10
N ALA A 56 -12.19 3.98 -18.75
CA ALA A 56 -11.76 5.36 -18.87
C ALA A 56 -10.60 5.63 -17.90
N THR A 57 -9.55 6.33 -18.39
CA THR A 57 -8.35 6.62 -17.60
C THR A 57 -8.05 8.11 -17.56
N VAL A 58 -7.38 8.56 -16.52
CA VAL A 58 -6.95 9.95 -16.40
C VAL A 58 -5.74 10.21 -17.30
N THR A 59 -5.67 11.40 -17.93
CA THR A 59 -4.47 11.85 -18.66
C THR A 59 -3.43 12.41 -17.67
N ALA A 60 -2.17 12.57 -18.11
CA ALA A 60 -1.14 13.25 -17.32
C ALA A 60 -1.56 14.69 -16.91
N ALA A 61 -2.29 15.40 -17.77
CA ALA A 61 -2.85 16.71 -17.44
C ALA A 61 -4.05 16.62 -16.48
N GLY A 62 -4.77 15.52 -16.48
CA GLY A 62 -5.91 15.25 -15.60
C GLY A 62 -5.52 14.85 -14.19
N GLU A 63 -4.35 14.24 -13.97
CA GLU A 63 -3.91 13.77 -12.65
C GLU A 63 -3.94 14.86 -11.56
N PRO A 64 -3.39 16.07 -11.78
CA PRO A 64 -3.46 17.14 -10.78
C PRO A 64 -4.91 17.58 -10.49
N VAL A 65 -5.77 17.59 -11.51
CA VAL A 65 -7.17 17.99 -11.37
C VAL A 65 -7.97 16.90 -10.64
N LEU A 66 -7.74 15.62 -10.93
CA LEU A 66 -8.34 14.49 -10.23
C LEU A 66 -7.94 14.48 -8.74
N ARG A 67 -6.67 14.72 -8.45
CA ARG A 67 -6.19 14.87 -7.08
C ARG A 67 -6.91 16.02 -6.37
N LEU A 68 -6.98 17.20 -6.98
CA LEU A 68 -7.72 18.34 -6.42
C LEU A 68 -9.20 17.96 -6.20
N ALA A 69 -9.84 17.31 -7.16
CA ALA A 69 -11.23 16.90 -7.06
C ALA A 69 -11.49 15.98 -5.86
N ARG A 70 -10.61 15.02 -5.62
CA ARG A 70 -10.68 14.12 -4.47
C ARG A 70 -10.43 14.85 -3.15
N GLN A 71 -9.45 15.74 -3.09
CA GLN A 71 -9.16 16.58 -1.92
C GLN A 71 -10.35 17.46 -1.55
N VAL A 72 -10.94 18.15 -2.53
CA VAL A 72 -12.12 18.99 -2.31
C VAL A 72 -13.32 18.14 -1.85
N GLY A 73 -13.51 16.97 -2.44
CA GLY A 73 -14.56 16.04 -2.03
C GLY A 73 -14.47 15.66 -0.55
N LEU A 74 -13.25 15.33 -0.10
CA LEU A 74 -13.00 14.98 1.30
C LEU A 74 -13.26 16.14 2.27
N LEU A 75 -12.81 17.36 1.92
CA LEU A 75 -13.05 18.54 2.75
C LEU A 75 -14.55 18.90 2.84
N VAL A 76 -15.28 18.75 1.73
CA VAL A 76 -16.74 18.95 1.73
C VAL A 76 -17.43 17.90 2.58
N ASP A 77 -17.05 16.64 2.47
CA ASP A 77 -17.62 15.55 3.27
C ASP A 77 -17.29 15.71 4.76
N ASP A 78 -16.10 16.18 5.12
CA ASP A 78 -15.70 16.45 6.50
C ASP A 78 -16.49 17.64 7.08
N THR A 79 -16.62 18.72 6.29
CA THR A 79 -17.40 19.90 6.68
C THR A 79 -18.88 19.56 6.86
N SER A 80 -19.46 18.79 5.92
CA SER A 80 -20.86 18.35 6.00
C SER A 80 -21.12 17.53 7.27
N ARG A 81 -20.21 16.62 7.63
CA ARG A 81 -20.32 15.84 8.87
C ARG A 81 -20.24 16.70 10.12
N ASN A 82 -19.37 17.71 10.11
CA ASN A 82 -19.26 18.65 11.26
C ASN A 82 -20.49 19.51 11.43
N LEU A 83 -21.21 19.81 10.35
CA LEU A 83 -22.47 20.55 10.38
C LEU A 83 -23.65 19.64 10.74
N ASP A 84 -23.66 18.39 10.26
CA ASP A 84 -24.70 17.40 10.53
C ASP A 84 -24.38 16.55 11.78
N ALA A 85 -23.99 17.17 12.87
CA ALA A 85 -23.62 16.49 14.13
C ALA A 85 -24.73 15.55 14.70
N ALA A 86 -25.88 15.47 14.03
CA ALA A 86 -27.04 14.64 14.37
C ALA A 86 -27.14 13.31 13.58
N SER A 87 -26.22 13.01 12.66
CA SER A 87 -26.25 11.74 11.89
C SER A 87 -25.04 10.86 12.21
N PRO A 88 -25.07 10.08 13.33
CA PRO A 88 -24.00 9.17 13.69
C PRO A 88 -23.85 7.97 12.73
N ASP A 89 -24.79 7.77 11.80
CA ASP A 89 -24.94 6.53 11.05
C ASP A 89 -23.91 6.30 9.92
N ARG A 90 -23.03 7.25 9.60
CA ARG A 90 -22.08 7.08 8.50
C ARG A 90 -20.66 7.52 8.84
N PRO A 91 -19.85 6.64 9.47
CA PRO A 91 -18.46 6.96 9.76
C PRO A 91 -17.68 7.38 8.52
N PRO A 92 -16.76 8.35 8.62
CA PRO A 92 -15.92 8.79 7.52
C PRO A 92 -15.05 7.64 6.99
N VAL A 93 -14.87 7.58 5.67
CA VAL A 93 -13.97 6.64 5.01
C VAL A 93 -12.61 7.30 4.85
N VAL A 94 -11.55 6.63 5.27
CA VAL A 94 -10.16 7.08 5.12
C VAL A 94 -9.44 6.11 4.18
N PRO A 95 -9.24 6.46 2.90
CA PRO A 95 -8.48 5.63 1.98
C PRO A 95 -6.98 5.81 2.23
N ILE A 96 -6.29 4.69 2.50
CA ILE A 96 -4.84 4.66 2.71
C ILE A 96 -4.20 3.50 1.97
N ALA A 97 -2.98 3.72 1.48
CA ALA A 97 -2.18 2.67 0.89
C ALA A 97 -1.16 2.14 1.90
N VAL A 98 -0.96 0.84 1.91
CA VAL A 98 -0.05 0.18 2.85
C VAL A 98 0.68 -0.93 2.12
N ASN A 99 1.99 -1.04 2.31
CA ASN A 99 2.72 -2.20 1.80
C ASN A 99 2.27 -3.50 2.49
N ALA A 100 2.29 -4.60 1.77
CA ALA A 100 1.69 -5.88 2.18
C ALA A 100 2.17 -6.36 3.55
N ASP A 101 3.47 -6.23 3.83
CA ASP A 101 4.06 -6.71 5.09
C ASP A 101 3.68 -5.84 6.30
N SER A 102 3.63 -4.52 6.13
CA SER A 102 3.12 -3.62 7.18
C SER A 102 1.66 -3.89 7.48
N LEU A 103 0.84 -4.14 6.44
CA LEU A 103 -0.57 -4.49 6.60
C LEU A 103 -0.73 -5.81 7.36
N ALA A 104 0.08 -6.81 7.02
CA ALA A 104 0.02 -8.14 7.62
C ALA A 104 0.52 -8.17 9.09
N THR A 105 1.27 -7.16 9.54
CA THR A 105 1.94 -7.22 10.84
C THR A 105 1.44 -6.17 11.84
N TRP A 106 1.63 -4.90 11.60
CA TRP A 106 1.43 -3.86 12.62
C TRP A 106 0.34 -2.83 12.32
N VAL A 107 -0.04 -2.63 11.04
CA VAL A 107 -1.00 -1.58 10.65
C VAL A 107 -2.42 -1.91 11.10
N LEU A 108 -2.90 -3.15 10.87
CA LEU A 108 -4.26 -3.52 11.28
C LEU A 108 -4.47 -3.41 12.79
N PRO A 109 -3.57 -3.92 13.65
CA PRO A 109 -3.64 -3.68 15.09
C PRO A 109 -3.65 -2.19 15.48
N ALA A 110 -2.86 -1.35 14.77
CA ALA A 110 -2.83 0.10 15.01
C ALA A 110 -4.15 0.80 14.69
N LEU A 111 -4.85 0.35 13.65
CA LEU A 111 -6.11 0.93 13.21
C LEU A 111 -7.34 0.38 13.95
N ALA A 112 -7.22 -0.78 14.59
CA ALA A 112 -8.34 -1.47 15.24
C ALA A 112 -9.10 -0.59 16.28
N PRO A 113 -8.44 0.25 17.13
CA PRO A 113 -9.14 1.14 18.05
C PRO A 113 -10.01 2.20 17.37
N LEU A 114 -9.71 2.52 16.11
CA LEU A 114 -10.44 3.53 15.33
C LEU A 114 -11.59 2.95 14.50
N ALA A 115 -11.69 1.61 14.39
CA ALA A 115 -12.63 0.94 13.49
C ALA A 115 -14.12 1.16 13.83
N GLY A 116 -14.44 1.54 15.08
CA GLY A 116 -15.80 1.91 15.47
C GLY A 116 -16.22 3.32 15.02
N GLU A 117 -15.25 4.20 14.75
CA GLU A 117 -15.48 5.61 14.43
C GLU A 117 -15.10 5.98 13.00
N LEU A 118 -14.25 5.17 12.37
CA LEU A 118 -13.76 5.37 11.00
C LEU A 118 -13.98 4.09 10.18
N ARG A 119 -14.18 4.27 8.89
CA ARG A 119 -14.11 3.20 7.90
C ARG A 119 -12.82 3.34 7.12
N PHE A 120 -12.14 2.25 6.89
CA PHE A 120 -10.89 2.22 6.15
C PHE A 120 -11.12 1.64 4.75
N ASP A 121 -10.57 2.30 3.74
CA ASP A 121 -10.38 1.75 2.40
C ASP A 121 -8.89 1.49 2.22
N LEU A 122 -8.50 0.22 2.43
CA LEU A 122 -7.11 -0.19 2.48
C LEU A 122 -6.65 -0.72 1.12
N HIS A 123 -5.72 0.00 0.50
CA HIS A 123 -5.07 -0.41 -0.73
C HIS A 123 -3.75 -1.09 -0.40
N SER A 124 -3.70 -2.41 -0.52
CA SER A 124 -2.44 -3.16 -0.41
C SER A 124 -1.73 -3.14 -1.76
N SER A 125 -0.49 -2.68 -1.77
CA SER A 125 0.28 -2.52 -2.99
C SER A 125 1.77 -2.74 -2.68
N ASP A 126 2.56 -3.04 -3.71
CA ASP A 126 4.00 -3.02 -3.58
C ASP A 126 4.49 -1.58 -3.27
N GLN A 127 5.75 -1.49 -2.84
CA GLN A 127 6.32 -0.23 -2.35
C GLN A 127 6.31 0.89 -3.39
N THR A 128 6.43 0.56 -4.69
CA THR A 128 6.48 1.54 -5.79
C THR A 128 5.11 2.07 -6.20
N HIS A 129 4.05 1.27 -6.02
CA HIS A 129 2.67 1.67 -6.35
C HIS A 129 2.04 2.58 -5.31
N THR A 130 2.47 2.49 -4.05
CA THR A 130 1.93 3.28 -2.94
C THR A 130 2.02 4.79 -3.22
N SER A 131 3.18 5.25 -3.67
CA SER A 131 3.40 6.66 -4.05
C SER A 131 2.58 7.08 -5.28
N ALA A 132 2.30 6.15 -6.20
CA ALA A 132 1.45 6.44 -7.37
C ALA A 132 -0.02 6.65 -6.96
N LEU A 133 -0.55 5.86 -6.04
CA LEU A 133 -1.91 6.03 -5.50
C LEU A 133 -2.06 7.37 -4.78
N LEU A 134 -1.03 7.79 -4.05
CA LEU A 134 -1.00 9.08 -3.36
C LEU A 134 -0.94 10.24 -4.37
N ARG A 135 -0.12 10.13 -5.44
CA ARG A 135 -0.05 11.11 -6.53
C ARG A 135 -1.37 11.26 -7.28
N ALA A 136 -2.02 10.14 -7.57
CA ALA A 136 -3.33 10.12 -8.23
C ALA A 136 -4.46 10.61 -7.33
N GLY A 137 -4.21 10.77 -6.03
CA GLY A 137 -5.22 11.15 -5.07
C GLY A 137 -6.21 10.03 -4.74
N THR A 138 -5.90 8.79 -5.07
CA THR A 138 -6.73 7.62 -4.72
C THR A 138 -6.74 7.38 -3.23
N VAL A 139 -5.63 7.68 -2.56
CA VAL A 139 -5.47 7.56 -1.11
C VAL A 139 -5.08 8.90 -0.48
N MET A 140 -5.41 9.08 0.79
CA MET A 140 -5.09 10.28 1.58
C MET A 140 -3.73 10.19 2.26
N GLY A 141 -3.27 8.97 2.52
CA GLY A 141 -1.99 8.68 3.15
C GLY A 141 -1.46 7.33 2.72
N ALA A 142 -0.18 7.12 2.95
CA ALA A 142 0.50 5.89 2.55
C ALA A 142 1.62 5.51 3.53
N VAL A 143 1.72 4.22 3.85
CA VAL A 143 2.91 3.62 4.43
C VAL A 143 3.78 3.11 3.27
N THR A 144 4.96 3.69 3.11
CA THR A 144 5.86 3.46 1.96
C THR A 144 7.32 3.40 2.38
N SER A 145 8.18 2.79 1.58
CA SER A 145 9.64 2.88 1.71
C SER A 145 10.24 4.06 0.94
N ASP A 146 9.43 4.77 0.16
CA ASP A 146 9.89 5.94 -0.60
C ASP A 146 10.01 7.15 0.33
N ALA A 147 11.23 7.65 0.49
CA ALA A 147 11.52 8.83 1.30
C ALA A 147 11.19 10.14 0.56
N GLU A 148 11.07 10.09 -0.78
CA GLU A 148 10.82 11.29 -1.57
C GLU A 148 9.36 11.73 -1.43
N PRO A 149 9.10 12.99 -1.01
CA PRO A 149 7.75 13.49 -0.82
C PRO A 149 6.96 13.52 -2.12
N VAL A 150 5.78 12.95 -2.14
CA VAL A 150 4.80 13.26 -3.18
C VAL A 150 4.41 14.74 -3.05
N ALA A 151 4.37 15.47 -4.17
CA ALA A 151 4.04 16.89 -4.18
C ALA A 151 2.72 17.17 -3.44
N GLY A 152 2.76 18.09 -2.46
CA GLY A 152 1.63 18.41 -1.59
C GLY A 152 1.45 17.49 -0.37
N CYS A 153 2.33 16.51 -0.18
CA CYS A 153 2.35 15.65 0.99
C CYS A 153 3.36 16.09 2.04
N ARG A 154 3.14 15.68 3.27
CA ARG A 154 4.15 15.65 4.35
C ARG A 154 4.65 14.22 4.52
N VAL A 155 5.92 14.07 4.87
CA VAL A 155 6.56 12.78 5.14
C VAL A 155 6.97 12.73 6.61
N THR A 156 6.67 11.61 7.26
CA THR A 156 7.06 11.34 8.65
C THR A 156 7.80 9.99 8.66
N PRO A 157 9.05 9.93 9.13
CA PRO A 157 9.75 8.66 9.32
C PRO A 157 9.00 7.78 10.34
N LEU A 158 8.88 6.50 10.05
CA LEU A 158 8.22 5.53 10.94
C LEU A 158 9.24 4.63 11.66
N GLY A 159 10.35 4.29 11.02
CA GLY A 159 11.35 3.37 11.52
C GLY A 159 11.75 2.35 10.46
N ARG A 160 12.42 1.27 10.90
CA ARG A 160 12.94 0.23 10.03
C ARG A 160 12.19 -1.08 10.27
N MET A 161 11.72 -1.70 9.19
CA MET A 161 11.27 -3.09 9.20
C MET A 161 12.44 -3.98 8.82
N SER A 162 12.82 -4.89 9.72
CA SER A 162 13.91 -5.83 9.51
C SER A 162 13.37 -7.12 8.89
N TYR A 163 14.06 -7.62 7.88
CA TYR A 163 13.74 -8.86 7.17
C TYR A 163 14.88 -9.86 7.36
N LEU A 164 14.54 -11.09 7.72
CA LEU A 164 15.49 -12.17 7.91
C LEU A 164 15.42 -13.20 6.78
N PRO A 165 16.56 -13.67 6.26
CA PRO A 165 16.58 -14.80 5.33
C PRO A 165 16.12 -16.06 6.05
N CYS A 166 14.98 -16.61 5.63
CA CYS A 166 14.31 -17.73 6.27
C CYS A 166 13.99 -18.83 5.27
N ALA A 167 13.96 -20.08 5.75
CA ALA A 167 13.48 -21.24 5.01
C ALA A 167 12.89 -22.29 5.95
N ALA A 168 12.23 -23.31 5.40
CA ALA A 168 11.83 -24.50 6.14
C ALA A 168 13.08 -25.25 6.64
N PRO A 169 13.08 -25.88 7.85
CA PRO A 169 14.25 -26.62 8.36
C PRO A 169 14.82 -27.63 7.37
N GLY A 170 13.99 -28.49 6.78
CA GLY A 170 14.46 -29.47 5.79
C GLY A 170 14.99 -28.84 4.48
N PHE A 171 14.60 -27.61 4.18
CA PHE A 171 15.19 -26.84 3.08
C PHE A 171 16.59 -26.37 3.46
N VAL A 172 16.80 -25.90 4.70
CA VAL A 172 18.12 -25.48 5.21
C VAL A 172 19.07 -26.67 5.21
N ASP A 173 18.65 -27.82 5.76
CA ASP A 173 19.47 -29.06 5.78
C ASP A 173 19.92 -29.48 4.38
N ARG A 174 19.06 -29.31 3.38
CA ARG A 174 19.35 -29.72 1.99
C ARG A 174 20.26 -28.75 1.26
N TRP A 175 20.00 -27.43 1.39
CA TRP A 175 20.62 -26.42 0.53
C TRP A 175 21.74 -25.64 1.22
N PHE A 176 21.72 -25.56 2.55
CA PHE A 176 22.63 -24.75 3.36
C PHE A 176 23.23 -25.53 4.56
N PRO A 177 23.69 -26.81 4.37
CA PRO A 177 24.20 -27.61 5.48
C PRO A 177 25.39 -26.97 6.19
N ASP A 178 26.24 -26.25 5.46
CA ASP A 178 27.41 -25.53 5.97
C ASP A 178 27.21 -23.99 6.00
N GLY A 179 25.97 -23.54 5.89
CA GLY A 179 25.59 -22.12 5.77
C GLY A 179 25.39 -21.64 4.34
N PRO A 180 24.94 -20.39 4.17
CA PRO A 180 24.59 -19.83 2.85
C PRO A 180 25.82 -19.34 2.09
N ASP A 181 26.56 -20.24 1.45
CA ASP A 181 27.65 -19.87 0.56
C ASP A 181 27.14 -19.43 -0.83
N ALA A 182 28.03 -18.84 -1.63
CA ALA A 182 27.72 -18.34 -2.97
C ALA A 182 27.18 -19.44 -3.90
N ALA A 183 27.74 -20.65 -3.84
CA ALA A 183 27.35 -21.77 -4.69
C ALA A 183 25.97 -22.32 -4.33
N ALA A 184 25.66 -22.38 -3.04
CA ALA A 184 24.35 -22.78 -2.54
C ALA A 184 23.28 -21.74 -2.91
N LEU A 185 23.53 -20.46 -2.67
CA LEU A 185 22.61 -19.36 -3.01
C LEU A 185 22.30 -19.27 -4.52
N GLN A 186 23.27 -19.61 -5.39
CA GLN A 186 23.07 -19.66 -6.83
C GLN A 186 22.06 -20.74 -7.27
N ARG A 187 21.94 -21.83 -6.51
CA ARG A 187 21.14 -23.01 -6.90
C ARG A 187 19.87 -23.18 -6.09
N ALA A 188 19.85 -22.67 -4.85
CA ALA A 188 18.70 -22.79 -3.97
C ALA A 188 17.53 -21.96 -4.48
N PRO A 189 16.33 -22.55 -4.66
CA PRO A 189 15.14 -21.81 -5.07
C PRO A 189 14.81 -20.64 -4.12
N VAL A 190 14.31 -19.55 -4.68
CA VAL A 190 13.95 -18.33 -3.96
C VAL A 190 12.47 -18.03 -4.12
N VAL A 191 11.79 -17.69 -3.05
CA VAL A 191 10.45 -17.12 -3.08
C VAL A 191 10.58 -15.59 -3.16
N VAL A 192 9.90 -14.98 -4.14
CA VAL A 192 9.89 -13.54 -4.41
C VAL A 192 8.45 -13.08 -4.43
N PHE A 193 8.17 -11.88 -3.92
CA PHE A 193 6.80 -11.37 -3.87
C PHE A 193 6.24 -11.15 -5.29
N ASP A 194 6.91 -10.35 -6.08
CA ASP A 194 6.60 -10.14 -7.50
C ASP A 194 7.86 -9.76 -8.29
N ARG A 195 7.69 -9.43 -9.58
CA ARG A 195 8.81 -9.09 -10.48
C ARG A 195 9.48 -7.74 -10.20
N ARG A 196 8.93 -6.93 -9.31
CA ARG A 196 9.43 -5.61 -8.92
C ARG A 196 10.07 -5.62 -7.54
N ASP A 197 9.81 -6.68 -6.77
CA ASP A 197 10.42 -6.88 -5.46
C ASP A 197 11.93 -7.13 -5.59
N ASP A 198 12.72 -6.17 -5.14
CA ASP A 198 14.18 -6.22 -5.18
C ASP A 198 14.81 -6.73 -3.87
N LEU A 199 14.00 -7.08 -2.87
CA LEU A 199 14.49 -7.37 -1.52
C LEU A 199 15.43 -8.58 -1.50
N GLN A 200 14.98 -9.72 -2.09
CA GLN A 200 15.77 -10.94 -2.19
C GLN A 200 16.98 -10.73 -3.12
N HIS A 201 16.80 -9.99 -4.21
CA HIS A 201 17.89 -9.66 -5.11
C HIS A 201 18.94 -8.76 -4.45
N ALA A 202 18.54 -7.82 -3.59
CA ALA A 202 19.47 -7.00 -2.80
C ALA A 202 20.30 -7.85 -1.83
N TYR A 203 19.70 -8.86 -1.19
CA TYR A 203 20.44 -9.83 -0.37
C TYR A 203 21.42 -10.64 -1.22
N LEU A 204 20.96 -11.20 -2.35
CA LEU A 204 21.81 -11.99 -3.25
C LEU A 204 23.02 -11.18 -3.76
N ARG A 205 22.84 -9.92 -4.14
CA ARG A 205 23.95 -9.05 -4.61
C ARG A 205 25.04 -8.81 -3.56
N ARG A 206 24.75 -9.00 -2.28
CA ARG A 206 25.79 -8.92 -1.22
C ARG A 206 26.69 -10.14 -1.20
N HIS A 207 26.20 -11.28 -1.69
CA HIS A 207 26.92 -12.56 -1.65
C HIS A 207 27.43 -13.01 -3.02
N LEU A 208 26.86 -12.49 -4.11
CA LEU A 208 27.11 -12.95 -5.49
C LEU A 208 27.27 -11.77 -6.44
N ALA A 209 28.27 -11.83 -7.32
CA ALA A 209 28.44 -10.85 -8.40
C ALA A 209 27.32 -10.93 -9.46
N ALA A 210 26.82 -12.13 -9.72
CA ALA A 210 25.67 -12.40 -10.56
C ALA A 210 24.93 -13.63 -10.02
N ALA A 211 23.63 -13.51 -9.82
CA ALA A 211 22.77 -14.59 -9.32
C ALA A 211 21.55 -14.73 -10.21
N ASP A 212 21.25 -15.95 -10.61
CA ASP A 212 20.03 -16.32 -11.35
C ASP A 212 19.48 -17.64 -10.79
N PRO A 213 19.13 -17.69 -9.49
CA PRO A 213 18.52 -18.87 -8.90
C PRO A 213 17.11 -19.10 -9.42
N PRO A 214 16.54 -20.31 -9.30
CA PRO A 214 15.14 -20.57 -9.59
C PRO A 214 14.22 -19.70 -8.73
N LEU A 215 13.23 -19.02 -9.35
CA LEU A 215 12.32 -18.08 -8.67
C LEU A 215 10.88 -18.61 -8.64
N HIS A 216 10.24 -18.49 -7.47
CA HIS A 216 8.82 -18.67 -7.27
C HIS A 216 8.18 -17.33 -6.90
N TYR A 217 7.18 -16.88 -7.66
CA TYR A 217 6.48 -15.61 -7.40
C TYR A 217 5.20 -15.85 -6.60
N VAL A 218 5.10 -15.24 -5.41
CA VAL A 218 3.96 -15.40 -4.49
C VAL A 218 3.52 -14.02 -3.97
N PRO A 219 2.56 -13.33 -4.65
CA PRO A 219 2.22 -11.93 -4.41
C PRO A 219 1.22 -11.73 -3.26
N SER A 220 1.45 -12.38 -2.14
CA SER A 220 0.66 -12.25 -0.91
C SER A 220 1.56 -12.52 0.29
N SER A 221 1.62 -11.60 1.26
CA SER A 221 2.52 -11.74 2.42
C SER A 221 2.24 -13.00 3.26
N ALA A 222 0.96 -13.37 3.44
CA ALA A 222 0.57 -14.57 4.17
C ALA A 222 0.93 -15.86 3.40
N ASP A 223 0.68 -15.88 2.09
CA ASP A 223 0.98 -17.05 1.24
C ASP A 223 2.48 -17.15 0.97
N PHE A 224 3.21 -16.04 0.93
CA PHE A 224 4.67 -16.00 0.85
C PHE A 224 5.30 -16.76 2.01
N LEU A 225 4.91 -16.43 3.25
CA LEU A 225 5.36 -17.16 4.44
C LEU A 225 4.98 -18.65 4.34
N THR A 226 3.78 -18.95 3.87
CA THR A 226 3.31 -20.34 3.71
C THR A 226 4.16 -21.08 2.68
N ALA A 227 4.46 -20.48 1.54
CA ALA A 227 5.32 -21.07 0.51
C ALA A 227 6.74 -21.37 1.03
N VAL A 228 7.34 -20.44 1.80
CA VAL A 228 8.63 -20.65 2.45
C VAL A 228 8.54 -21.82 3.44
N ALA A 229 7.50 -21.87 4.26
CA ALA A 229 7.28 -22.93 5.24
C ALA A 229 7.07 -24.31 4.61
N LEU A 230 6.46 -24.36 3.42
CA LEU A 230 6.28 -25.59 2.64
C LEU A 230 7.54 -26.02 1.85
N GLY A 231 8.63 -25.21 1.90
CA GLY A 231 9.89 -25.54 1.26
C GLY A 231 9.94 -25.24 -0.25
N PHE A 232 9.12 -24.33 -0.76
CA PHE A 232 9.22 -23.87 -2.16
C PHE A 232 10.55 -23.18 -2.43
N GLY A 233 11.08 -22.50 -1.43
CA GLY A 233 12.33 -21.77 -1.50
C GLY A 233 12.64 -21.08 -0.17
N TRP A 234 13.75 -20.37 -0.13
CA TRP A 234 14.01 -19.42 0.93
C TRP A 234 13.46 -18.04 0.54
N GLY A 235 13.21 -17.19 1.53
CA GLY A 235 12.75 -15.82 1.30
C GLY A 235 13.09 -14.90 2.48
N LEU A 236 13.01 -13.59 2.26
CA LEU A 236 13.17 -12.61 3.31
C LEU A 236 11.81 -12.37 3.97
N LEU A 237 11.70 -12.71 5.25
CA LEU A 237 10.48 -12.57 6.04
C LEU A 237 10.61 -11.46 7.07
N PRO A 238 9.57 -10.61 7.26
CA PRO A 238 9.58 -9.61 8.32
C PRO A 238 9.80 -10.26 9.69
N GLU A 239 10.74 -9.73 10.47
CA GLU A 239 10.98 -10.20 11.84
C GLU A 239 9.71 -10.14 12.71
N LEU A 240 8.88 -9.13 12.51
CA LEU A 240 7.58 -8.99 13.18
C LEU A 240 6.63 -10.16 12.89
N GLN A 241 6.62 -10.67 11.65
CA GLN A 241 5.78 -11.79 11.26
C GLN A 241 6.25 -13.10 11.92
N LEU A 242 7.57 -13.26 12.08
CA LEU A 242 8.16 -14.40 12.80
C LEU A 242 7.85 -14.35 14.29
N ALA A 243 7.95 -13.19 14.93
CA ALA A 243 7.66 -12.98 16.34
C ALA A 243 6.18 -13.25 16.67
N ASP A 244 5.25 -12.78 15.84
CA ASP A 244 3.82 -12.99 16.02
C ASP A 244 3.44 -14.48 15.90
N ARG A 245 4.12 -15.26 15.05
CA ARG A 245 3.96 -16.72 14.96
C ARG A 245 4.51 -17.47 16.16
N SER A 246 5.62 -17.04 16.71
CA SER A 246 6.21 -17.71 17.88
C SER A 246 5.32 -17.57 19.11
N SER A 247 4.51 -16.54 19.18
CA SER A 247 3.50 -16.31 20.23
C SER A 247 2.15 -16.99 19.98
N ALA A 248 1.93 -17.60 18.81
CA ALA A 248 0.68 -18.30 18.49
C ALA A 248 0.55 -19.63 19.24
N PRO A 249 -0.69 -20.05 19.63
CA PRO A 249 -0.92 -21.32 20.29
C PRO A 249 -0.45 -22.53 19.45
N PRO A 250 -0.03 -23.65 20.13
CA PRO A 250 0.34 -24.88 19.46
C PRO A 250 -0.86 -25.43 18.67
N GLY A 251 -0.79 -25.63 17.39
CA GLY A 251 -1.88 -26.04 16.51
C GLY A 251 -2.10 -25.08 15.32
N ARG A 252 -1.54 -23.87 15.37
CA ARG A 252 -1.43 -22.95 14.25
C ARG A 252 0.01 -22.85 13.69
N ARG A 253 0.90 -23.76 14.11
CA ARG A 253 2.31 -23.79 13.76
C ARG A 253 2.63 -24.69 12.56
N ASP A 254 1.65 -24.96 11.69
CA ASP A 254 1.91 -25.71 10.47
C ASP A 254 2.94 -24.97 9.61
N GLY A 255 4.08 -25.63 9.39
CA GLY A 255 5.20 -25.13 8.62
C GLY A 255 6.17 -24.27 9.46
N ALA A 256 7.13 -24.87 10.15
CA ALA A 256 8.21 -24.14 10.80
C ALA A 256 9.06 -23.43 9.75
N VAL A 257 9.45 -22.19 10.01
CA VAL A 257 10.50 -21.47 9.28
C VAL A 257 11.59 -21.07 10.25
N VAL A 258 12.83 -21.14 9.81
CA VAL A 258 14.00 -20.79 10.62
C VAL A 258 14.87 -19.78 9.86
N PRO A 259 15.40 -18.77 10.53
CA PRO A 259 16.45 -17.93 9.95
C PRO A 259 17.70 -18.77 9.72
N PHE A 260 18.24 -18.76 8.50
CA PHE A 260 19.47 -19.49 8.18
C PHE A 260 20.70 -18.57 8.11
N ASP A 261 20.48 -17.24 8.02
CA ASP A 261 21.53 -16.22 8.07
C ASP A 261 21.03 -15.00 8.89
N PRO A 262 21.08 -15.07 10.23
CA PRO A 262 20.64 -13.96 11.07
C PRO A 262 21.47 -12.68 10.88
N ALA A 263 22.72 -12.77 10.43
CA ALA A 263 23.59 -11.64 10.15
C ALA A 263 23.26 -10.96 8.80
N GLY A 264 22.60 -11.70 7.91
CA GLY A 264 22.19 -11.24 6.59
C GLY A 264 20.89 -10.43 6.58
N ALA A 265 20.42 -9.95 7.72
CA ALA A 265 19.22 -9.14 7.81
C ALA A 265 19.24 -7.94 6.84
N VAL A 266 18.07 -7.63 6.26
CA VAL A 266 17.86 -6.49 5.38
C VAL A 266 16.85 -5.55 6.03
N ASP A 267 17.27 -4.32 6.28
CA ASP A 267 16.41 -3.30 6.86
C ASP A 267 15.78 -2.42 5.77
N VAL A 268 14.48 -2.22 5.85
CA VAL A 268 13.73 -1.32 4.98
C VAL A 268 13.20 -0.16 5.81
N LEU A 269 13.62 1.07 5.47
CA LEU A 269 13.09 2.29 6.06
C LEU A 269 11.65 2.51 5.61
N LEU A 270 10.77 2.80 6.55
CA LEU A 270 9.36 3.09 6.30
C LEU A 270 9.03 4.52 6.66
N TYR A 271 8.14 5.10 5.88
CA TYR A 271 7.65 6.47 6.02
C TYR A 271 6.13 6.47 5.95
N TRP A 272 5.51 7.36 6.73
CA TRP A 272 4.14 7.79 6.52
C TRP A 272 4.14 9.03 5.64
N GLN A 273 3.49 8.97 4.50
CA GLN A 273 3.22 10.12 3.65
C GLN A 273 1.74 10.44 3.65
N GLN A 274 1.34 11.69 3.85
CA GLN A 274 -0.06 12.11 3.77
C GLN A 274 -0.19 13.49 3.15
N TRP A 275 -1.33 13.77 2.57
CA TRP A 275 -1.64 15.11 2.08
C TRP A 275 -1.60 16.12 3.22
N ARG A 276 -1.17 17.36 2.90
CA ARG A 276 -1.21 18.49 3.81
C ARG A 276 -2.63 19.08 3.87
N LEU A 277 -3.56 18.29 4.38
CA LEU A 277 -4.94 18.67 4.60
C LEU A 277 -5.21 18.66 6.11
N GLU A 278 -5.96 19.64 6.59
CA GLU A 278 -6.54 19.61 7.94
C GLU A 278 -7.77 18.71 7.90
N SER A 279 -7.61 17.46 8.33
CA SER A 279 -8.68 16.46 8.42
C SER A 279 -8.53 15.68 9.71
N GLY A 280 -9.49 15.87 10.63
CA GLY A 280 -9.50 15.18 11.92
C GLY A 280 -9.40 13.66 11.81
N PRO A 281 -10.14 12.98 10.90
CA PRO A 281 -10.00 11.55 10.64
C PRO A 281 -8.60 11.14 10.20
N LEU A 282 -8.00 11.83 9.22
CA LEU A 282 -6.66 11.51 8.72
C LEU A 282 -5.58 11.72 9.77
N ASP A 283 -5.68 12.78 10.58
CA ASP A 283 -4.71 13.06 11.63
C ASP A 283 -4.79 12.04 12.79
N ARG A 284 -5.97 11.48 13.06
CA ARG A 284 -6.10 10.36 14.02
C ARG A 284 -5.45 9.09 13.50
N VAL A 285 -5.65 8.76 12.23
CA VAL A 285 -4.99 7.63 11.56
C VAL A 285 -3.47 7.81 11.59
N ALA A 286 -2.98 9.00 11.22
CA ALA A 286 -1.55 9.30 11.22
C ALA A 286 -0.92 9.09 12.60
N ARG A 287 -1.54 9.61 13.66
CA ARG A 287 -1.06 9.41 15.05
C ARG A 287 -1.02 7.94 15.43
N ALA A 288 -2.11 7.20 15.19
CA ALA A 288 -2.16 5.77 15.52
C ALA A 288 -1.07 4.96 14.80
N LEU A 289 -0.81 5.26 13.52
CA LEU A 289 0.24 4.58 12.75
C LEU A 289 1.64 4.97 13.21
N VAL A 290 1.89 6.26 13.51
CA VAL A 290 3.20 6.73 14.01
C VAL A 290 3.50 6.12 15.38
N ASP A 291 2.53 6.14 16.30
CA ASP A 291 2.71 5.59 17.64
C ASP A 291 2.96 4.07 17.60
N ALA A 292 2.20 3.34 16.78
CA ALA A 292 2.39 1.90 16.60
C ALA A 292 3.74 1.57 15.94
N ALA A 293 4.15 2.35 14.94
CA ALA A 293 5.44 2.18 14.28
C ALA A 293 6.60 2.37 15.26
N HIS A 294 6.55 3.42 16.10
CA HIS A 294 7.58 3.65 17.12
C HIS A 294 7.65 2.55 18.19
N ALA A 295 6.55 1.84 18.42
CA ALA A 295 6.49 0.72 19.35
C ALA A 295 6.94 -0.62 18.76
N ARG A 296 6.81 -0.80 17.44
CA ARG A 296 6.99 -2.09 16.77
C ARG A 296 8.19 -2.14 15.82
N LEU A 297 8.58 -1.02 15.21
CA LEU A 297 9.69 -0.95 14.25
C LEU A 297 11.00 -0.59 14.97
N ARG A 298 12.11 -0.98 14.37
CA ARG A 298 13.44 -0.56 14.83
C ARG A 298 13.67 0.92 14.51
N ARG A 299 14.38 1.62 15.39
CA ARG A 299 14.77 3.03 15.21
C ARG A 299 15.91 3.19 14.22
#